data_03a1380ffdb1139fbbe489e5fb1a6ebe
#
_entry.id   03a1380ffdb1139fbbe489e5fb1a6ebe
#
_cell.length_a   1.000
_cell.length_b   1.000
_cell.length_c   1.000
_cell.angle_alpha   90.00
_cell.angle_beta   90.00
_cell.angle_gamma   90.00
#
_symmetry.space_group_name_H-M   'P 1'
#
loop_
_entity.id
_entity.type
_entity.pdbx_description
1 polymer ?
#
loop_
_entity_poly.entity_id
_entity_poly.type
_entity_poly.pdbx_seq_one_letter_code
_entity_poly.pdbx_strand_id
1 'polypeptide(L)'
;MYVDVPIELLQMNPFTAIGTDGFLITAGTSEKYNTMIASWGSMGVLWGRNILTLYVRQSRYTHQFLEQNEGFTVSFFPPEMKERLLWCGRHSGRDHDKIAETGLKISCLRGPNGDERVTFKQASLVFSFTKAAVLPLVKESFLLPEIESFYQDGDFHTTYIGFIDSILSNQ
;
A
#
# COMPACT_ATOMS: atom_id res chain seq x y z
N MET A 1 10.13 12.33 -13.61
CA MET A 1 10.84 12.63 -12.32
C MET A 1 9.78 12.93 -11.28
N TYR A 2 9.90 12.40 -10.05
CA TYR A 2 8.92 12.68 -9.00
C TYR A 2 9.00 14.12 -8.52
N VAL A 3 7.84 14.76 -8.36
CA VAL A 3 7.66 16.11 -7.78
C VAL A 3 6.69 16.00 -6.61
N ASP A 4 6.97 16.77 -5.56
CA ASP A 4 6.08 16.85 -4.41
C ASP A 4 4.73 17.48 -4.79
N VAL A 5 3.66 16.88 -4.27
CA VAL A 5 2.28 17.37 -4.42
C VAL A 5 1.77 17.78 -3.06
N PRO A 6 1.50 19.08 -2.84
CA PRO A 6 0.79 19.52 -1.64
C PRO A 6 -0.57 18.83 -1.54
N ILE A 7 -0.93 18.36 -0.35
CA ILE A 7 -2.15 17.55 -0.17
C ILE A 7 -3.41 18.34 -0.56
N GLU A 8 -3.38 19.65 -0.41
CA GLU A 8 -4.48 20.55 -0.79
C GLU A 8 -4.70 20.62 -2.32
N LEU A 9 -3.69 20.24 -3.08
CA LEU A 9 -3.74 20.19 -4.56
C LEU A 9 -3.98 18.78 -5.09
N LEU A 10 -4.12 17.78 -4.20
CA LEU A 10 -4.35 16.42 -4.60
C LEU A 10 -5.71 16.27 -5.30
N GLN A 11 -5.67 15.89 -6.56
CA GLN A 11 -6.87 15.63 -7.36
C GLN A 11 -7.00 14.11 -7.59
N MET A 12 -7.78 13.44 -6.75
CA MET A 12 -8.14 12.04 -6.93
C MET A 12 -9.49 11.74 -6.29
N ASN A 13 -10.22 10.82 -6.89
CA ASN A 13 -11.36 10.22 -6.23
C ASN A 13 -10.87 8.96 -5.47
N PRO A 14 -10.81 8.98 -4.14
CA PRO A 14 -10.28 7.84 -3.38
C PRO A 14 -11.09 6.57 -3.55
N PHE A 15 -12.38 6.66 -3.79
CA PHE A 15 -13.25 5.49 -3.95
C PHE A 15 -12.93 4.71 -5.23
N THR A 16 -12.67 5.41 -6.34
CA THR A 16 -12.28 4.75 -7.59
C THR A 16 -10.82 4.34 -7.59
N ALA A 17 -9.92 5.22 -7.15
CA ALA A 17 -8.49 4.93 -7.12
C ALA A 17 -8.17 3.73 -6.20
N ILE A 18 -8.81 3.65 -5.04
CA ILE A 18 -8.63 2.53 -4.11
C ILE A 18 -9.43 1.30 -4.58
N GLY A 19 -10.76 1.44 -4.75
CA GLY A 19 -11.66 0.31 -4.89
C GLY A 19 -11.69 -0.30 -6.30
N THR A 20 -11.50 0.51 -7.35
CA THR A 20 -11.61 0.08 -8.75
C THR A 20 -10.25 -0.12 -9.41
N ASP A 21 -9.36 0.86 -9.28
CA ASP A 21 -8.07 0.82 -9.95
C ASP A 21 -7.08 -0.04 -9.17
N GLY A 22 -7.11 0.07 -7.86
CA GLY A 22 -6.17 -0.59 -6.97
C GLY A 22 -4.81 0.10 -6.93
N PHE A 23 -3.96 -0.34 -6.01
CA PHE A 23 -2.64 0.23 -5.79
C PHE A 23 -1.67 -0.83 -5.29
N LEU A 24 -0.36 -0.57 -5.40
CA LEU A 24 0.65 -1.40 -4.77
C LEU A 24 1.02 -0.86 -3.40
N ILE A 25 0.98 -1.73 -2.38
CA ILE A 25 1.61 -1.52 -1.09
C ILE A 25 3.02 -2.09 -1.17
N THR A 26 4.03 -1.31 -0.80
CA THR A 26 5.42 -1.75 -0.78
C THR A 26 6.09 -1.40 0.54
N ALA A 27 6.75 -2.37 1.15
CA ALA A 27 7.52 -2.18 2.38
C ALA A 27 8.87 -2.89 2.29
N GLY A 28 9.86 -2.33 2.98
CA GLY A 28 11.26 -2.77 2.96
C GLY A 28 12.19 -1.77 2.31
N THR A 29 13.45 -2.19 2.10
CA THR A 29 14.53 -1.42 1.49
C THR A 29 14.86 -1.96 0.09
N SER A 30 15.67 -1.25 -0.69
CA SER A 30 16.10 -1.72 -2.03
C SER A 30 16.79 -3.09 -2.01
N GLU A 31 17.40 -3.46 -0.88
CA GLU A 31 18.04 -4.76 -0.71
C GLU A 31 17.02 -5.88 -0.43
N LYS A 32 15.96 -5.56 0.31
CA LYS A 32 14.94 -6.54 0.71
C LYS A 32 13.59 -5.87 0.90
N TYR A 33 12.68 -6.06 -0.02
CA TYR A 33 11.31 -5.53 -0.01
C TYR A 33 10.33 -6.51 -0.61
N ASN A 34 9.06 -6.24 -0.38
CA ASN A 34 7.98 -6.91 -1.10
C ASN A 34 6.86 -5.94 -1.44
N THR A 35 6.13 -6.27 -2.50
CA THR A 35 4.97 -5.50 -2.95
C THR A 35 3.76 -6.40 -3.16
N MET A 36 2.57 -5.84 -2.97
CA MET A 36 1.29 -6.49 -3.26
C MET A 36 0.27 -5.48 -3.76
N ILE A 37 -0.66 -5.94 -4.59
CA ILE A 37 -1.84 -5.14 -4.91
C ILE A 37 -2.84 -5.17 -3.75
N ALA A 38 -3.48 -4.02 -3.52
CA ALA A 38 -4.63 -3.87 -2.64
C ALA A 38 -5.69 -2.99 -3.30
N SER A 39 -6.94 -3.19 -2.87
CA SER A 39 -8.11 -2.40 -3.30
C SER A 39 -9.01 -2.03 -2.11
N TRP A 40 -8.53 -2.21 -0.90
CA TRP A 40 -9.21 -1.82 0.33
C TRP A 40 -8.35 -0.85 1.12
N GLY A 41 -8.93 0.26 1.51
CA GLY A 41 -8.27 1.32 2.23
C GLY A 41 -9.17 2.52 2.41
N SER A 42 -8.69 3.50 3.14
CA SER A 42 -9.36 4.79 3.31
C SER A 42 -8.35 5.91 3.50
N MET A 43 -8.72 7.12 3.13
CA MET A 43 -7.94 8.34 3.36
C MET A 43 -8.76 9.31 4.20
N GLY A 44 -8.10 10.04 5.07
CA GLY A 44 -8.77 11.01 5.93
C GLY A 44 -7.85 11.68 6.92
N VAL A 45 -8.43 12.15 8.02
CA VAL A 45 -7.70 12.84 9.10
C VAL A 45 -7.95 12.09 10.40
N LEU A 46 -6.87 11.76 11.12
CA LEU A 46 -6.91 11.18 12.44
C LEU A 46 -5.75 11.77 13.28
N TRP A 47 -6.00 12.04 14.56
CA TRP A 47 -5.04 12.69 15.47
C TRP A 47 -4.46 14.00 14.91
N GLY A 48 -5.31 14.77 14.20
CA GLY A 48 -4.92 16.04 13.58
C GLY A 48 -3.94 15.93 12.41
N ARG A 49 -3.74 14.75 11.86
CA ARG A 49 -2.82 14.47 10.73
C ARG A 49 -3.53 13.74 9.60
N ASN A 50 -3.04 13.96 8.39
CA ASN A 50 -3.50 13.26 7.21
C ASN A 50 -3.01 11.81 7.25
N ILE A 51 -3.93 10.88 7.05
CA ILE A 51 -3.68 9.44 7.13
C ILE A 51 -4.16 8.71 5.88
N LEU A 52 -3.57 7.54 5.67
CA LEU A 52 -4.14 6.46 4.88
C LEU A 52 -4.22 5.21 5.73
N THR A 53 -5.35 4.51 5.63
CA THR A 53 -5.58 3.23 6.30
C THR A 53 -5.57 2.11 5.26
N LEU A 54 -4.85 1.04 5.55
CA LEU A 54 -4.72 -0.15 4.71
C LEU A 54 -5.19 -1.40 5.44
N TYR A 55 -5.67 -2.36 4.69
CA TYR A 55 -6.10 -3.67 5.18
C TYR A 55 -5.29 -4.75 4.47
N VAL A 56 -4.46 -5.47 5.22
CA VAL A 56 -3.56 -6.51 4.68
C VAL A 56 -3.79 -7.81 5.43
N ARG A 57 -4.12 -8.88 4.70
CA ARG A 57 -4.29 -10.22 5.28
C ARG A 57 -2.96 -10.75 5.83
N GLN A 58 -3.01 -11.45 6.95
CA GLN A 58 -1.81 -11.99 7.61
C GLN A 58 -1.07 -13.00 6.72
N SER A 59 -1.76 -13.73 5.87
CA SER A 59 -1.18 -14.67 4.91
C SER A 59 -0.32 -14.01 3.83
N ARG A 60 -0.52 -12.71 3.55
CA ARG A 60 0.22 -11.99 2.52
C ARG A 60 1.68 -11.80 2.90
N TYR A 61 2.60 -12.12 1.98
CA TYR A 61 4.04 -11.98 2.24
C TYR A 61 4.45 -10.55 2.59
N THR A 62 3.81 -9.54 2.00
CA THR A 62 4.04 -8.12 2.33
C THR A 62 3.71 -7.78 3.79
N HIS A 63 2.81 -8.54 4.45
CA HIS A 63 2.49 -8.36 5.86
C HIS A 63 3.75 -8.41 6.73
N GLN A 64 4.64 -9.38 6.50
CA GLN A 64 5.90 -9.50 7.26
C GLN A 64 6.80 -8.27 7.09
N PHE A 65 6.82 -7.67 5.91
CA PHE A 65 7.59 -6.46 5.64
C PHE A 65 6.98 -5.23 6.31
N LEU A 66 5.66 -5.12 6.34
CA LEU A 66 4.96 -4.06 7.07
C LEU A 66 5.19 -4.15 8.57
N GLU A 67 5.26 -5.36 9.14
CA GLU A 67 5.58 -5.55 10.57
C GLU A 67 7.01 -5.09 10.90
N GLN A 68 7.97 -5.37 10.03
CA GLN A 68 9.40 -5.16 10.26
C GLN A 68 9.88 -3.73 9.95
N ASN A 69 9.09 -2.93 9.23
CA ASN A 69 9.50 -1.60 8.78
C ASN A 69 8.59 -0.52 9.34
N GLU A 70 9.16 0.62 9.72
CA GLU A 70 8.41 1.78 10.20
C GLU A 70 7.70 2.51 9.06
N GLY A 71 8.33 2.56 7.88
CA GLY A 71 7.83 3.23 6.70
C GLY A 71 7.41 2.26 5.60
N PHE A 72 6.48 2.70 4.78
CA PHE A 72 6.03 2.00 3.58
C PHE A 72 5.53 2.99 2.53
N THR A 73 5.29 2.51 1.31
CA THR A 73 4.72 3.30 0.22
C THR A 73 3.43 2.70 -0.30
N VAL A 74 2.58 3.56 -0.82
CA VAL A 74 1.41 3.21 -1.64
C VAL A 74 1.59 3.87 -2.99
N SER A 75 1.55 3.07 -4.05
CA SER A 75 1.81 3.52 -5.42
C SER A 75 0.58 3.26 -6.28
N PHE A 76 0.05 4.32 -6.89
CA PHE A 76 -0.99 4.27 -7.91
C PHE A 76 -0.36 4.35 -9.29
N PHE A 77 -0.97 3.69 -10.26
CA PHE A 77 -0.40 3.54 -11.60
C PHE A 77 -1.41 3.96 -12.67
N PRO A 78 -0.94 4.33 -13.86
CA PRO A 78 -1.82 4.58 -14.98
C PRO A 78 -2.53 3.28 -15.42
N PRO A 79 -3.73 3.38 -16.04
CA PRO A 79 -4.59 2.23 -16.35
C PRO A 79 -3.92 1.11 -17.15
N GLU A 80 -3.00 1.45 -18.03
CA GLU A 80 -2.25 0.49 -18.85
C GLU A 80 -1.37 -0.47 -18.05
N MET A 81 -1.10 -0.15 -16.79
CA MET A 81 -0.31 -1.01 -15.89
C MET A 81 -1.17 -2.06 -15.16
N LYS A 82 -2.49 -2.03 -15.31
CA LYS A 82 -3.43 -2.84 -14.52
C LYS A 82 -3.10 -4.33 -14.51
N GLU A 83 -2.80 -4.92 -15.67
CA GLU A 83 -2.47 -6.34 -15.75
C GLU A 83 -1.22 -6.72 -14.95
N ARG A 84 -0.22 -5.84 -14.90
CA ARG A 84 1.00 -6.04 -14.11
C ARG A 84 0.72 -5.97 -12.61
N LEU A 85 -0.17 -5.06 -12.20
CA LEU A 85 -0.60 -4.98 -10.79
C LEU A 85 -1.39 -6.24 -10.37
N LEU A 86 -2.31 -6.70 -11.21
CA LEU A 86 -3.07 -7.93 -10.97
C LEU A 86 -2.14 -9.14 -10.89
N TRP A 87 -1.11 -9.20 -11.73
CA TRP A 87 -0.09 -10.23 -11.66
C TRP A 87 0.61 -10.23 -10.28
N CYS A 88 0.99 -9.06 -9.75
CA CYS A 88 1.55 -8.91 -8.41
C CYS A 88 0.61 -9.43 -7.30
N GLY A 89 -0.70 -9.38 -7.53
CA GLY A 89 -1.71 -9.91 -6.60
C GLY A 89 -1.86 -11.42 -6.60
N ARG A 90 -1.69 -12.02 -7.79
CA ARG A 90 -1.86 -13.48 -8.00
C ARG A 90 -0.63 -14.30 -7.64
N HIS A 91 0.55 -13.69 -7.62
CA HIS A 91 1.84 -14.36 -7.39
C HIS A 91 2.49 -13.86 -6.11
N SER A 92 2.92 -14.79 -5.28
CA SER A 92 3.61 -14.46 -4.02
C SER A 92 5.07 -14.09 -4.28
N GLY A 93 5.57 -13.04 -3.61
CA GLY A 93 7.00 -12.74 -3.62
C GLY A 93 7.87 -13.73 -2.84
N ARG A 94 7.25 -14.79 -2.24
CA ARG A 94 8.00 -15.93 -1.70
C ARG A 94 8.57 -16.80 -2.82
N ASP A 95 7.85 -16.88 -3.95
CA ASP A 95 8.12 -17.86 -5.01
C ASP A 95 8.47 -17.19 -6.34
N HIS A 96 8.24 -15.88 -6.47
CA HIS A 96 8.38 -15.12 -7.70
C HIS A 96 9.14 -13.82 -7.51
N ASP A 97 10.03 -13.50 -8.42
CA ASP A 97 10.58 -12.15 -8.56
C ASP A 97 9.59 -11.27 -9.32
N LYS A 98 8.74 -10.57 -8.54
CA LYS A 98 7.69 -9.71 -9.09
C LYS A 98 8.23 -8.60 -10.00
N ILE A 99 9.43 -8.13 -9.74
CA ILE A 99 10.03 -7.03 -10.49
C ILE A 99 10.52 -7.49 -11.84
N ALA A 100 11.25 -8.60 -11.88
CA ALA A 100 11.69 -9.22 -13.12
C ALA A 100 10.51 -9.60 -14.01
N GLU A 101 9.48 -10.22 -13.43
CA GLU A 101 8.31 -10.74 -14.16
C GLU A 101 7.37 -9.62 -14.68
N THR A 102 7.21 -8.54 -13.94
CA THR A 102 6.32 -7.44 -14.34
C THR A 102 7.03 -6.32 -15.08
N GLY A 103 8.36 -6.27 -15.07
CA GLY A 103 9.14 -5.18 -15.63
C GLY A 103 8.98 -3.85 -14.90
N LEU A 104 8.50 -3.89 -13.65
CA LEU A 104 8.52 -2.73 -12.76
C LEU A 104 9.96 -2.34 -12.45
N LYS A 105 10.21 -1.04 -12.30
CA LYS A 105 11.54 -0.52 -11.96
C LYS A 105 11.45 0.20 -10.64
N ILE A 106 12.22 -0.25 -9.67
CA ILE A 106 12.25 0.38 -8.35
C ILE A 106 12.77 1.81 -8.41
N SER A 107 12.31 2.60 -7.47
CA SER A 107 12.81 3.91 -7.08
C SER A 107 12.81 3.97 -5.56
N CYS A 108 13.74 4.69 -4.96
CA CYS A 108 13.85 4.80 -3.52
C CYS A 108 13.52 6.22 -3.08
N LEU A 109 12.79 6.30 -1.97
CA LEU A 109 12.46 7.53 -1.26
C LEU A 109 13.14 7.50 0.11
N ARG A 110 13.27 8.67 0.73
CA ARG A 110 13.69 8.80 2.13
C ARG A 110 12.51 9.23 2.98
N GLY A 111 12.25 8.46 4.04
CA GLY A 111 11.30 8.84 5.07
C GLY A 111 11.84 9.94 5.98
N PRO A 112 11.01 10.49 6.89
CA PRO A 112 11.40 11.60 7.79
C PRO A 112 12.59 11.27 8.68
N ASN A 113 12.76 10.00 9.07
CA ASN A 113 13.85 9.51 9.91
C ASN A 113 15.08 9.06 9.09
N GLY A 114 15.09 9.31 7.77
CA GLY A 114 16.15 8.87 6.86
C GLY A 114 16.03 7.41 6.42
N ASP A 115 14.98 6.71 6.84
CA ASP A 115 14.67 5.35 6.42
C ASP A 115 14.44 5.26 4.91
N GLU A 116 14.94 4.19 4.30
CA GLU A 116 14.72 3.96 2.88
C GLU A 116 13.35 3.30 2.63
N ARG A 117 12.66 3.77 1.61
CA ARG A 117 11.35 3.26 1.18
C ARG A 117 11.32 3.01 -0.31
N VAL A 118 10.83 1.86 -0.71
CA VAL A 118 10.78 1.46 -2.12
C VAL A 118 9.44 1.85 -2.74
N THR A 119 9.51 2.40 -3.94
CA THR A 119 8.40 2.64 -4.85
C THR A 119 8.80 2.28 -6.28
N PHE A 120 8.06 2.69 -7.29
CA PHE A 120 8.27 2.29 -8.69
C PHE A 120 8.29 3.49 -9.62
N LYS A 121 9.25 3.53 -10.55
CA LYS A 121 9.39 4.61 -11.55
C LYS A 121 8.16 4.81 -12.42
N GLN A 122 7.35 3.76 -12.61
CA GLN A 122 6.14 3.79 -13.43
C GLN A 122 4.89 4.24 -12.67
N ALA A 123 4.97 4.43 -11.34
CA ALA A 123 3.83 4.93 -10.58
C ALA A 123 3.51 6.37 -10.96
N SER A 124 2.24 6.68 -11.18
CA SER A 124 1.76 8.04 -11.48
C SER A 124 1.68 8.89 -10.21
N LEU A 125 1.32 8.27 -9.09
CA LEU A 125 1.18 8.92 -7.80
C LEU A 125 1.69 7.99 -6.70
N VAL A 126 2.51 8.53 -5.79
CA VAL A 126 3.10 7.78 -4.69
C VAL A 126 2.83 8.51 -3.38
N PHE A 127 2.36 7.78 -2.41
CA PHE A 127 2.29 8.22 -1.02
C PHE A 127 3.35 7.51 -0.21
N SER A 128 4.11 8.24 0.56
CA SER A 128 5.08 7.73 1.53
C SER A 128 4.53 7.90 2.94
N PHE A 129 4.65 6.87 3.77
CA PHE A 129 4.00 6.81 5.08
C PHE A 129 4.95 6.39 6.19
N THR A 130 4.76 7.00 7.36
CA THR A 130 5.22 6.44 8.63
C THR A 130 4.05 5.72 9.31
N LYS A 131 4.27 4.46 9.68
CA LYS A 131 3.28 3.64 10.38
C LYS A 131 2.97 4.24 11.75
N ALA A 132 1.69 4.58 11.98
CA ALA A 132 1.23 5.23 13.20
C ALA A 132 0.53 4.26 14.15
N ALA A 133 -0.24 3.29 13.61
CA ALA A 133 -0.91 2.29 14.41
C ALA A 133 -1.13 1.00 13.60
N VAL A 134 -1.20 -0.11 14.32
CA VAL A 134 -1.48 -1.45 13.79
C VAL A 134 -2.58 -2.07 14.64
N LEU A 135 -3.68 -2.48 13.99
CA LEU A 135 -4.87 -3.00 14.65
C LEU A 135 -5.34 -4.26 13.93
N PRO A 136 -5.33 -5.42 14.56
CA PRO A 136 -5.92 -6.61 13.95
C PRO A 136 -7.44 -6.46 13.87
N LEU A 137 -8.03 -6.83 12.73
CA LEU A 137 -9.47 -7.08 12.67
C LEU A 137 -9.74 -8.44 13.32
N VAL A 138 -10.73 -8.47 14.18
CA VAL A 138 -11.15 -9.69 14.89
C VAL A 138 -12.64 -9.93 14.65
N LYS A 139 -13.04 -11.20 14.65
CA LYS A 139 -14.43 -11.60 14.36
C LYS A 139 -15.45 -10.87 15.25
N GLU A 140 -15.11 -10.70 16.51
CA GLU A 140 -15.95 -10.06 17.51
C GLU A 140 -16.25 -8.58 17.24
N SER A 141 -15.49 -7.96 16.35
CA SER A 141 -15.69 -6.56 15.90
C SER A 141 -16.74 -6.42 14.81
N PHE A 142 -17.21 -7.52 14.21
CA PHE A 142 -18.14 -7.48 13.09
C PHE A 142 -19.57 -7.45 13.60
N LEU A 143 -20.30 -6.43 13.18
CA LEU A 143 -21.71 -6.24 13.57
C LEU A 143 -22.69 -6.78 12.52
N LEU A 144 -22.24 -6.96 11.29
CA LEU A 144 -23.07 -7.43 10.18
C LEU A 144 -22.61 -8.84 9.77
N PRO A 145 -23.53 -9.83 9.78
CA PRO A 145 -23.18 -11.23 9.47
C PRO A 145 -22.54 -11.44 8.08
N GLU A 146 -22.92 -10.63 7.09
CA GLU A 146 -22.36 -10.72 5.74
C GLU A 146 -20.85 -10.45 5.68
N ILE A 147 -20.28 -9.73 6.65
CA ILE A 147 -18.83 -9.47 6.71
C ILE A 147 -18.06 -10.77 6.96
N GLU A 148 -18.63 -11.70 7.72
CA GLU A 148 -17.99 -12.99 8.00
C GLU A 148 -17.71 -13.79 6.72
N SER A 149 -18.49 -13.57 5.65
CA SER A 149 -18.29 -14.25 4.38
C SER A 149 -16.93 -13.97 3.73
N PHE A 150 -16.30 -12.82 4.06
CA PHE A 150 -14.96 -12.46 3.58
C PHE A 150 -13.83 -13.18 4.33
N TYR A 151 -14.15 -13.87 5.45
CA TYR A 151 -13.17 -14.44 6.38
C TYR A 151 -13.45 -15.91 6.73
N GLN A 152 -14.05 -16.66 5.80
CA GLN A 152 -14.39 -18.08 6.01
C GLN A 152 -13.16 -18.95 6.26
N ASP A 153 -12.00 -18.54 5.75
CA ASP A 153 -10.70 -19.18 5.93
C ASP A 153 -9.96 -18.77 7.21
N GLY A 154 -10.53 -17.83 7.99
CA GLY A 154 -9.91 -17.29 9.21
C GLY A 154 -8.72 -16.34 8.96
N ASP A 155 -8.43 -15.99 7.71
CA ASP A 155 -7.33 -15.09 7.34
C ASP A 155 -7.77 -13.62 7.45
N PHE A 156 -7.81 -13.13 8.67
CA PHE A 156 -8.23 -11.77 8.96
C PHE A 156 -7.21 -10.74 8.51
N HIS A 157 -7.70 -9.52 8.20
CA HIS A 157 -6.85 -8.40 7.89
C HIS A 157 -6.25 -7.80 9.16
N THR A 158 -5.04 -7.31 9.02
CA THR A 158 -4.44 -6.32 9.91
C THR A 158 -4.66 -4.93 9.30
N THR A 159 -5.15 -4.00 10.09
CA THR A 159 -5.32 -2.60 9.71
C THR A 159 -4.03 -1.85 10.02
N TYR A 160 -3.47 -1.20 9.03
CA TYR A 160 -2.31 -0.31 9.18
C TYR A 160 -2.77 1.12 8.97
N ILE A 161 -2.55 1.98 9.94
CA ILE A 161 -2.77 3.42 9.85
C ILE A 161 -1.41 4.08 9.66
N GLY A 162 -1.22 4.76 8.53
CA GLY A 162 0.00 5.49 8.21
C GLY A 162 -0.25 7.00 8.18
N PHE A 163 0.62 7.78 8.82
CA PHE A 163 0.71 9.20 8.58
C PHE A 163 1.32 9.47 7.21
N ILE A 164 0.69 10.32 6.42
CA ILE A 164 1.21 10.72 5.12
C ILE A 164 2.39 11.67 5.35
N ASP A 165 3.58 11.26 4.95
CA ASP A 165 4.80 12.05 5.05
C ASP A 165 5.05 12.90 3.79
N SER A 166 4.79 12.31 2.62
CA SER A 166 4.87 12.99 1.32
C SER A 166 3.96 12.35 0.29
N ILE A 167 3.56 13.16 -0.67
CA ILE A 167 2.82 12.75 -1.86
C ILE A 167 3.66 13.18 -3.06
N LEU A 168 3.93 12.25 -3.96
CA LEU A 168 4.79 12.47 -5.11
C LEU A 168 4.06 12.10 -6.39
N SER A 169 4.09 12.96 -7.37
CA SER A 169 3.55 12.70 -8.71
C SER A 169 4.69 12.56 -9.72
N ASN A 170 4.52 11.65 -10.67
CA ASN A 170 5.44 11.47 -11.77
C ASN A 170 4.98 12.34 -12.94
N GLN A 171 5.82 13.27 -13.36
CA GLN A 171 5.63 14.10 -14.56
C GLN A 171 6.25 13.44 -15.79
#